data_cb61089f7941cbc4756e4803168c75ab
#
_entry.id   cb61089f7941cbc4756e4803168c75ab
#
_cell.length_a   1.000
_cell.length_b   1.000
_cell.length_c   1.000
_cell.angle_alpha   90.00
_cell.angle_beta   90.00
_cell.angle_gamma   90.00
#
_symmetry.space_group_name_H-M   'P 1'
#
loop_
_entity.id
_entity.type
_entity.pdbx_description
1 polymer ?
#
loop_
_entity_poly.entity_id
_entity_poly.type
_entity_poly.pdbx_seq_one_letter_code
_entity_poly.pdbx_strand_id
1 'polypeptide(L)'
;MNDKDNTISKISIYRLNVPLIKPYKLSYNTFYSFEPLLIHIIDNNGNEGWGEQHISPGSSNETREGGWIFARILSKLIVNKTFNEAKEIILTHSNVSIVASSALHSAIDMLADHSILTNKDPVKMKLLTAFNAEEEIEIKDELDKVTEQGFTTIKIKVGKNVSLDLKKIDNIQNNLNGRAKLRIDANRAYTKVEGCEF
;
A
#
# COMPACT_ATOMS: atom_id res chain seq x y z
N MET A 1 -25.72 -15.82 6.03
CA MET A 1 -25.11 -17.17 5.98
C MET A 1 -24.46 -17.43 7.32
N ASN A 2 -24.64 -18.63 7.87
CA ASN A 2 -23.99 -18.95 9.15
C ASN A 2 -22.50 -19.17 8.93
N ASP A 3 -21.65 -18.29 9.43
CA ASP A 3 -20.17 -18.39 9.35
C ASP A 3 -19.57 -19.68 9.98
N LYS A 4 -20.42 -20.50 10.64
CA LYS A 4 -19.98 -21.67 11.39
C LYS A 4 -19.59 -22.87 10.50
N ASP A 5 -20.02 -22.89 9.24
CA ASP A 5 -19.84 -24.05 8.35
C ASP A 5 -18.83 -23.82 7.22
N ASN A 6 -18.38 -22.57 7.01
CA ASN A 6 -17.43 -22.27 5.94
C ASN A 6 -15.99 -22.48 6.42
N THR A 7 -15.29 -23.39 5.76
CA THR A 7 -13.89 -23.72 6.04
C THR A 7 -13.00 -23.45 4.85
N ILE A 8 -11.76 -23.12 5.10
CA ILE A 8 -10.75 -22.92 4.06
C ILE A 8 -10.34 -24.27 3.47
N SER A 9 -10.62 -24.49 2.21
CA SER A 9 -10.27 -25.75 1.52
C SER A 9 -8.89 -25.70 0.85
N LYS A 10 -8.52 -24.55 0.30
CA LYS A 10 -7.26 -24.40 -0.43
C LYS A 10 -6.70 -22.99 -0.29
N ILE A 11 -5.37 -22.89 -0.19
CA ILE A 11 -4.64 -21.62 -0.24
C ILE A 11 -3.53 -21.74 -1.28
N SER A 12 -3.49 -20.78 -2.19
CA SER A 12 -2.40 -20.59 -3.13
C SER A 12 -1.70 -19.25 -2.84
N ILE A 13 -0.39 -19.25 -2.86
CA ILE A 13 0.43 -18.06 -2.57
C ILE A 13 1.30 -17.78 -3.77
N TYR A 14 1.32 -16.53 -4.21
CA TYR A 14 2.09 -16.07 -5.35
C TYR A 14 3.00 -14.93 -4.92
N ARG A 15 4.22 -14.94 -5.43
CA ARG A 15 5.16 -13.81 -5.39
C ARG A 15 5.24 -13.26 -6.80
N LEU A 16 4.77 -12.04 -6.97
CA LEU A 16 4.77 -11.39 -8.27
C LEU A 16 6.01 -10.50 -8.40
N ASN A 17 6.42 -10.24 -9.63
CA ASN A 17 7.38 -9.20 -9.95
C ASN A 17 6.70 -8.24 -10.93
N VAL A 18 6.32 -7.05 -10.43
CA VAL A 18 5.61 -6.04 -11.20
C VAL A 18 6.58 -4.90 -11.52
N PRO A 19 7.09 -4.81 -12.75
CA PRO A 19 7.99 -3.73 -13.14
C PRO A 19 7.25 -2.39 -13.13
N LEU A 20 7.95 -1.34 -12.72
CA LEU A 20 7.41 0.01 -12.69
C LEU A 20 7.71 0.74 -14.00
N ILE A 21 6.75 1.53 -14.50
CA ILE A 21 6.93 2.38 -15.69
C ILE A 21 8.01 3.44 -15.44
N LYS A 22 8.09 3.96 -14.22
CA LYS A 22 9.14 4.88 -13.74
C LYS A 22 9.64 4.42 -12.38
N PRO A 23 10.93 4.63 -12.05
CA PRO A 23 11.45 4.31 -10.72
C PRO A 23 10.68 5.06 -9.63
N TYR A 24 10.30 4.36 -8.56
CA TYR A 24 9.64 4.94 -7.41
C TYR A 24 10.67 5.27 -6.34
N LYS A 25 10.95 6.57 -6.18
CA LYS A 25 11.96 7.09 -5.26
C LYS A 25 11.35 7.41 -3.91
N LEU A 26 11.88 6.81 -2.85
CA LEU A 26 11.58 7.14 -1.45
C LEU A 26 12.84 7.70 -0.78
N SER A 27 12.69 8.26 0.42
CA SER A 27 13.83 8.79 1.20
C SER A 27 14.87 7.72 1.53
N TYR A 28 14.49 6.46 1.63
CA TYR A 28 15.31 5.34 2.04
C TYR A 28 15.64 4.32 0.93
N ASN A 29 14.93 4.35 -0.20
CA ASN A 29 15.14 3.40 -1.28
C ASN A 29 14.57 3.89 -2.62
N THR A 30 15.08 3.32 -3.73
CA THR A 30 14.50 3.48 -5.06
C THR A 30 14.07 2.12 -5.59
N PHE A 31 12.78 1.98 -5.92
CA PHE A 31 12.22 0.75 -6.45
C PHE A 31 12.07 0.83 -7.97
N TYR A 32 12.46 -0.23 -8.66
CA TYR A 32 12.26 -0.41 -10.11
C TYR A 32 11.16 -1.42 -10.41
N SER A 33 10.82 -2.25 -9.42
CA SER A 33 9.71 -3.18 -9.47
C SER A 33 9.12 -3.33 -8.06
N PHE A 34 7.87 -3.73 -7.98
CA PHE A 34 7.26 -4.22 -6.75
C PHE A 34 7.13 -5.73 -6.79
N GLU A 35 7.29 -6.37 -5.63
CA GLU A 35 7.14 -7.82 -5.47
C GLU A 35 6.04 -8.10 -4.45
N PRO A 36 4.75 -7.88 -4.81
CA PRO A 36 3.66 -8.15 -3.89
C PRO A 36 3.50 -9.64 -3.62
N LEU A 37 3.07 -9.93 -2.40
CA LEU A 37 2.57 -11.22 -1.96
C LEU A 37 1.08 -11.27 -2.26
N LEU A 38 0.66 -12.18 -3.13
CA LEU A 38 -0.73 -12.39 -3.47
C LEU A 38 -1.21 -13.72 -2.87
N ILE A 39 -2.31 -13.68 -2.13
CA ILE A 39 -2.94 -14.81 -1.49
C ILE A 39 -4.28 -15.08 -2.18
N HIS A 40 -4.49 -16.33 -2.55
CA HIS A 40 -5.76 -16.82 -3.09
C HIS A 40 -6.28 -17.92 -2.19
N ILE A 41 -7.47 -17.76 -1.63
CA ILE A 41 -8.13 -18.73 -0.75
C ILE A 41 -9.42 -19.20 -1.42
N ILE A 42 -9.67 -20.50 -1.33
CA ILE A 42 -10.93 -21.13 -1.77
C ILE A 42 -11.54 -21.80 -0.54
N ASP A 43 -12.84 -21.60 -0.33
CA ASP A 43 -13.58 -22.26 0.74
C ASP A 43 -14.11 -23.64 0.30
N ASN A 44 -14.76 -24.35 1.23
CA ASN A 44 -15.38 -25.64 0.98
C ASN A 44 -16.62 -25.61 0.03
N ASN A 45 -17.11 -24.40 -0.27
CA ASN A 45 -18.23 -24.19 -1.21
C ASN A 45 -17.74 -23.75 -2.59
N GLY A 46 -16.42 -23.55 -2.77
CA GLY A 46 -15.82 -23.09 -4.02
C GLY A 46 -15.83 -21.57 -4.19
N ASN A 47 -16.19 -20.80 -3.16
CA ASN A 47 -16.04 -19.35 -3.21
C ASN A 47 -14.57 -18.97 -3.10
N GLU A 48 -14.21 -17.83 -3.68
CA GLU A 48 -12.82 -17.35 -3.77
C GLU A 48 -12.63 -16.03 -3.07
N GLY A 49 -11.51 -15.89 -2.37
CA GLY A 49 -11.07 -14.65 -1.77
C GLY A 49 -9.61 -14.35 -2.10
N TRP A 50 -9.32 -13.08 -2.33
CA TRP A 50 -8.00 -12.59 -2.70
C TRP A 50 -7.50 -11.55 -1.71
N GLY A 51 -6.22 -11.64 -1.36
CA GLY A 51 -5.54 -10.66 -0.53
C GLY A 51 -4.16 -10.36 -1.08
N GLU A 52 -3.77 -9.09 -1.01
CA GLU A 52 -2.49 -8.63 -1.51
C GLU A 52 -1.81 -7.75 -0.46
N GLN A 53 -0.49 -7.88 -0.35
CA GLN A 53 0.34 -6.95 0.38
C GLN A 53 1.75 -6.90 -0.19
N HIS A 54 2.38 -5.74 -0.07
CA HIS A 54 3.75 -5.52 -0.48
C HIS A 54 4.66 -5.26 0.73
N ILE A 55 5.59 -6.19 0.97
CA ILE A 55 6.65 -5.98 1.97
C ILE A 55 7.68 -5.04 1.35
N SER A 56 7.75 -3.82 1.89
CA SER A 56 8.68 -2.78 1.45
C SER A 56 9.88 -2.73 2.40
N PRO A 57 11.02 -3.33 2.05
CA PRO A 57 12.22 -3.27 2.89
C PRO A 57 12.63 -1.82 3.17
N GLY A 58 12.89 -1.49 4.44
CA GLY A 58 13.20 -0.13 4.91
C GLY A 58 12.00 0.62 5.50
N SER A 59 10.74 0.21 5.20
CA SER A 59 9.55 0.76 5.88
C SER A 59 9.25 0.05 7.19
N SER A 60 9.63 -1.22 7.29
CA SER A 60 9.55 -2.06 8.48
C SER A 60 10.79 -2.96 8.57
N ASN A 61 10.90 -3.71 9.66
CA ASN A 61 11.96 -4.72 9.84
C ASN A 61 11.66 -6.04 9.10
N GLU A 62 10.59 -6.10 8.33
CA GLU A 62 10.22 -7.28 7.59
C GLU A 62 11.06 -7.44 6.32
N THR A 63 11.38 -8.69 5.99
CA THR A 63 12.02 -9.05 4.71
C THR A 63 11.03 -9.78 3.81
N ARG A 64 11.19 -9.65 2.49
CA ARG A 64 10.32 -10.32 1.51
C ARG A 64 10.36 -11.85 1.68
N GLU A 65 11.55 -12.41 1.90
CA GLU A 65 11.75 -13.84 2.14
C GLU A 65 11.11 -14.29 3.45
N GLY A 66 11.27 -13.51 4.51
CA GLY A 66 10.64 -13.78 5.80
C GLY A 66 9.12 -13.82 5.71
N GLY A 67 8.51 -12.81 5.09
CA GLY A 67 7.06 -12.77 4.87
C GLY A 67 6.56 -13.89 3.97
N TRP A 68 7.31 -14.26 2.92
CA TRP A 68 7.00 -15.41 2.08
C TRP A 68 7.00 -16.73 2.84
N ILE A 69 8.05 -16.99 3.62
CA ILE A 69 8.15 -18.20 4.43
C ILE A 69 7.04 -18.23 5.48
N PHE A 70 6.82 -17.09 6.17
CA PHE A 70 5.77 -16.96 7.16
C PHE A 70 4.38 -17.25 6.58
N ALA A 71 4.01 -16.64 5.44
CA ALA A 71 2.74 -16.90 4.79
C ALA A 71 2.54 -18.36 4.44
N ARG A 72 3.58 -19.04 3.96
CA ARG A 72 3.54 -20.49 3.65
C ARG A 72 3.35 -21.37 4.88
N ILE A 73 3.98 -21.02 6.00
CA ILE A 73 3.82 -21.75 7.25
C ILE A 73 2.41 -21.52 7.79
N LEU A 74 1.98 -20.26 7.87
CA LEU A 74 0.69 -19.89 8.43
C LEU A 74 -0.47 -20.46 7.61
N SER A 75 -0.35 -20.49 6.28
CA SER A 75 -1.35 -21.10 5.39
C SER A 75 -1.60 -22.59 5.73
N LYS A 76 -0.57 -23.34 6.10
CA LYS A 76 -0.73 -24.75 6.52
C LYS A 76 -1.50 -24.88 7.83
N LEU A 77 -1.41 -23.90 8.72
CA LEU A 77 -2.11 -23.92 10.02
C LEU A 77 -3.58 -23.57 9.88
N ILE A 78 -3.95 -22.79 8.85
CA ILE A 78 -5.32 -22.28 8.67
C ILE A 78 -6.15 -23.07 7.66
N VAL A 79 -5.55 -23.94 6.84
CA VAL A 79 -6.30 -24.88 5.98
C VAL A 79 -7.17 -25.80 6.84
N ASN A 80 -8.39 -26.08 6.40
CA ASN A 80 -9.45 -26.82 7.10
C ASN A 80 -9.96 -26.13 8.41
N LYS A 81 -9.64 -24.87 8.63
CA LYS A 81 -10.18 -24.06 9.71
C LYS A 81 -11.38 -23.23 9.23
N THR A 82 -12.29 -22.92 10.13
CA THR A 82 -13.33 -21.92 9.89
C THR A 82 -12.68 -20.54 9.70
N PHE A 83 -13.40 -19.61 9.08
CA PHE A 83 -12.88 -18.25 8.87
C PHE A 83 -12.49 -17.57 10.19
N ASN A 84 -13.29 -17.74 11.24
CA ASN A 84 -13.01 -17.16 12.56
C ASN A 84 -11.77 -17.77 13.21
N GLU A 85 -11.66 -19.12 13.24
CA GLU A 85 -10.46 -19.78 13.76
C GLU A 85 -9.20 -19.38 12.97
N ALA A 86 -9.30 -19.29 11.64
CA ALA A 86 -8.19 -18.87 10.80
C ALA A 86 -7.74 -17.43 11.11
N LYS A 87 -8.69 -16.51 11.29
CA LYS A 87 -8.40 -15.13 11.68
C LYS A 87 -7.73 -15.03 13.05
N GLU A 88 -8.18 -15.80 14.02
CA GLU A 88 -7.56 -15.85 15.35
C GLU A 88 -6.12 -16.40 15.29
N ILE A 89 -5.88 -17.47 14.51
CA ILE A 89 -4.54 -18.00 14.29
C ILE A 89 -3.64 -16.95 13.63
N ILE A 90 -4.12 -16.26 12.59
CA ILE A 90 -3.37 -15.21 11.91
C ILE A 90 -3.04 -14.09 12.89
N LEU A 91 -4.00 -13.62 13.67
CA LEU A 91 -3.83 -12.53 14.63
C LEU A 91 -2.79 -12.88 15.70
N THR A 92 -2.85 -14.10 16.24
CA THR A 92 -1.90 -14.60 17.24
C THR A 92 -0.46 -14.58 16.78
N HIS A 93 -0.22 -14.76 15.47
CA HIS A 93 1.12 -14.79 14.89
C HIS A 93 1.50 -13.50 14.12
N SER A 94 0.63 -12.50 14.10
CA SER A 94 0.80 -11.29 13.29
C SER A 94 2.05 -10.47 13.62
N ASN A 95 2.57 -10.59 14.84
CA ASN A 95 3.80 -9.93 15.28
C ASN A 95 5.06 -10.40 14.51
N VAL A 96 5.03 -11.57 13.86
CA VAL A 96 6.15 -12.09 13.05
C VAL A 96 6.19 -11.41 11.69
N SER A 97 5.04 -11.23 11.03
CA SER A 97 4.89 -10.47 9.79
C SER A 97 3.49 -9.87 9.70
N ILE A 98 3.37 -8.60 10.03
CA ILE A 98 2.10 -7.87 9.94
C ILE A 98 1.63 -7.79 8.48
N VAL A 99 2.56 -7.60 7.54
CA VAL A 99 2.25 -7.45 6.12
C VAL A 99 1.69 -8.75 5.54
N ALA A 100 2.36 -9.88 5.76
CA ALA A 100 1.85 -11.17 5.27
C ALA A 100 0.56 -11.61 5.98
N SER A 101 0.41 -11.30 7.27
CA SER A 101 -0.82 -11.52 8.03
C SER A 101 -1.99 -10.72 7.44
N SER A 102 -1.75 -9.47 7.06
CA SER A 102 -2.76 -8.61 6.44
C SER A 102 -3.24 -9.17 5.09
N ALA A 103 -2.34 -9.72 4.27
CA ALA A 103 -2.73 -10.36 3.01
C ALA A 103 -3.65 -11.58 3.24
N LEU A 104 -3.32 -12.44 4.20
CA LEU A 104 -4.15 -13.59 4.56
C LEU A 104 -5.51 -13.16 5.13
N HIS A 105 -5.51 -12.17 6.01
CA HIS A 105 -6.74 -11.61 6.58
C HIS A 105 -7.66 -11.04 5.51
N SER A 106 -7.12 -10.23 4.59
CA SER A 106 -7.88 -9.61 3.50
C SER A 106 -8.51 -10.65 2.58
N ALA A 107 -7.81 -11.76 2.30
CA ALA A 107 -8.36 -12.85 1.50
C ALA A 107 -9.56 -13.52 2.20
N ILE A 108 -9.48 -13.72 3.52
CA ILE A 108 -10.59 -14.28 4.31
C ILE A 108 -11.75 -13.27 4.39
N ASP A 109 -11.47 -11.98 4.57
CA ASP A 109 -12.50 -10.94 4.61
C ASP A 109 -13.26 -10.83 3.29
N MET A 110 -12.55 -10.97 2.17
CA MET A 110 -13.18 -11.02 0.85
C MET A 110 -14.07 -12.25 0.69
N LEU A 111 -13.61 -13.42 1.15
CA LEU A 111 -14.40 -14.66 1.16
C LEU A 111 -15.67 -14.55 2.03
N ALA A 112 -15.54 -13.92 3.20
CA ALA A 112 -16.63 -13.73 4.16
C ALA A 112 -17.61 -12.62 3.74
N ASP A 113 -17.41 -11.99 2.60
CA ASP A 113 -18.22 -10.84 2.15
C ASP A 113 -18.30 -9.74 3.21
N HIS A 114 -17.15 -9.47 3.86
CA HIS A 114 -17.06 -8.57 4.99
C HIS A 114 -17.53 -7.17 4.62
N SER A 115 -18.40 -6.60 5.44
CA SER A 115 -19.11 -5.34 5.17
C SER A 115 -18.20 -4.15 4.84
N ILE A 116 -16.96 -4.15 5.33
CA ILE A 116 -15.96 -3.10 5.03
C ILE A 116 -15.47 -3.16 3.57
N LEU A 117 -15.54 -4.33 2.93
CA LEU A 117 -15.15 -4.53 1.52
C LEU A 117 -16.34 -4.43 0.59
N THR A 118 -17.57 -4.45 1.12
CA THR A 118 -18.80 -4.40 0.34
C THR A 118 -19.28 -2.96 0.23
N ASN A 119 -19.07 -2.35 -0.93
CA ASN A 119 -19.61 -1.02 -1.20
C ASN A 119 -20.93 -1.14 -1.98
N LYS A 120 -22.05 -0.82 -1.33
CA LYS A 120 -23.38 -0.95 -1.93
C LYS A 120 -23.71 0.18 -2.91
N ASP A 121 -23.12 1.36 -2.70
CA ASP A 121 -23.35 2.55 -3.50
C ASP A 121 -22.07 3.05 -4.16
N PRO A 122 -22.11 3.43 -5.45
CA PRO A 122 -20.95 4.01 -6.12
C PRO A 122 -20.61 5.36 -5.51
N VAL A 123 -19.36 5.50 -4.99
CA VAL A 123 -18.88 6.74 -4.41
C VAL A 123 -17.86 7.40 -5.35
N LYS A 124 -18.12 8.65 -5.71
CA LYS A 124 -17.13 9.46 -6.44
C LYS A 124 -16.06 9.97 -5.47
N MET A 125 -14.84 9.50 -5.65
CA MET A 125 -13.67 9.98 -4.88
C MET A 125 -12.73 10.76 -5.80
N LYS A 126 -12.28 11.94 -5.32
CA LYS A 126 -11.21 12.68 -5.99
C LYS A 126 -9.88 12.01 -5.67
N LEU A 127 -9.18 11.61 -6.72
CA LEU A 127 -7.85 11.04 -6.59
C LEU A 127 -6.80 12.16 -6.49
N LEU A 128 -5.67 11.84 -5.87
CA LEU A 128 -4.45 12.64 -5.94
C LEU A 128 -3.45 11.96 -6.88
N THR A 129 -2.50 12.72 -7.41
CA THR A 129 -1.35 12.19 -8.13
C THR A 129 -0.06 12.43 -7.37
N ALA A 130 0.92 11.54 -7.51
CA ALA A 130 2.27 11.76 -7.02
C ALA A 130 3.04 12.65 -8.00
N PHE A 131 3.90 13.50 -7.44
CA PHE A 131 4.75 14.43 -8.17
C PHE A 131 6.22 14.07 -7.91
N ASN A 132 7.00 13.90 -8.96
CA ASN A 132 8.37 13.38 -8.87
C ASN A 132 9.42 14.27 -9.53
N ALA A 133 9.04 15.33 -10.25
CA ALA A 133 10.00 16.24 -10.88
C ALA A 133 10.90 16.92 -9.83
N GLU A 134 12.17 17.03 -10.14
CA GLU A 134 13.18 17.70 -9.30
C GLU A 134 13.75 18.95 -9.98
N GLU A 135 13.91 18.90 -11.31
CA GLU A 135 14.44 20.02 -12.09
C GLU A 135 13.33 21.04 -12.45
N GLU A 136 13.68 22.32 -12.52
CA GLU A 136 12.72 23.41 -12.70
C GLU A 136 11.87 23.27 -13.96
N ILE A 137 12.49 22.90 -15.08
CA ILE A 137 11.78 22.70 -16.34
C ILE A 137 10.80 21.52 -16.27
N GLU A 138 11.22 20.44 -15.62
CA GLU A 138 10.38 19.25 -15.42
C GLU A 138 9.21 19.53 -14.49
N ILE A 139 9.41 20.40 -13.48
CA ILE A 139 8.38 20.81 -12.52
C ILE A 139 7.19 21.43 -13.27
N LYS A 140 7.44 22.39 -14.15
CA LYS A 140 6.39 23.06 -14.91
C LYS A 140 5.64 22.07 -15.80
N ASP A 141 6.36 21.28 -16.58
CA ASP A 141 5.77 20.33 -17.54
C ASP A 141 4.92 19.25 -16.83
N GLU A 142 5.42 18.73 -15.70
CA GLU A 142 4.66 17.74 -14.91
C GLU A 142 3.42 18.36 -14.26
N LEU A 143 3.50 19.61 -13.75
CA LEU A 143 2.35 20.34 -13.18
C LEU A 143 1.28 20.62 -14.24
N ASP A 144 1.66 21.06 -15.42
CA ASP A 144 0.74 21.33 -16.52
C ASP A 144 0.03 20.03 -16.91
N LYS A 145 0.78 18.96 -17.13
CA LYS A 145 0.24 17.64 -17.46
C LYS A 145 -0.76 17.11 -16.44
N VAL A 146 -0.42 17.16 -15.14
CA VAL A 146 -1.30 16.58 -14.10
C VAL A 146 -2.55 17.44 -13.88
N THR A 147 -2.45 18.77 -14.03
CA THR A 147 -3.61 19.66 -13.93
C THR A 147 -4.55 19.54 -15.14
N GLU A 148 -4.00 19.36 -16.36
CA GLU A 148 -4.79 19.06 -17.56
C GLU A 148 -5.52 17.72 -17.46
N GLN A 149 -4.95 16.72 -16.78
CA GLN A 149 -5.61 15.45 -16.47
C GLN A 149 -6.73 15.58 -15.42
N GLY A 150 -6.94 16.78 -14.85
CA GLY A 150 -8.01 17.06 -13.89
C GLY A 150 -7.68 16.76 -12.43
N PHE A 151 -6.42 16.48 -12.09
CA PHE A 151 -6.02 16.32 -10.69
C PHE A 151 -6.06 17.65 -9.95
N THR A 152 -6.77 17.68 -8.83
CA THR A 152 -6.90 18.85 -7.96
C THR A 152 -6.11 18.74 -6.67
N THR A 153 -5.37 17.65 -6.48
CA THR A 153 -4.46 17.44 -5.36
C THR A 153 -3.20 16.72 -5.85
N ILE A 154 -2.05 17.29 -5.53
CA ILE A 154 -0.74 16.78 -5.93
C ILE A 154 0.05 16.43 -4.67
N LYS A 155 0.59 15.21 -4.60
CA LYS A 155 1.36 14.72 -3.46
C LYS A 155 2.85 14.86 -3.73
N ILE A 156 3.57 15.53 -2.84
CA ILE A 156 5.01 15.81 -2.93
C ILE A 156 5.73 15.08 -1.80
N LYS A 157 6.80 14.37 -2.15
CA LYS A 157 7.71 13.78 -1.18
C LYS A 157 8.76 14.79 -0.73
N VAL A 158 8.94 14.88 0.59
CA VAL A 158 9.94 15.69 1.28
C VAL A 158 10.67 14.84 2.33
N GLY A 159 11.64 15.39 3.06
CA GLY A 159 12.34 14.68 4.15
C GLY A 159 13.82 14.45 3.89
N LYS A 160 14.40 15.17 2.93
CA LYS A 160 15.87 15.16 2.69
C LYS A 160 16.57 16.25 3.47
N ASN A 161 16.10 17.48 3.39
CA ASN A 161 16.64 18.65 4.04
C ASN A 161 15.56 19.75 4.06
N VAL A 162 15.26 20.31 5.24
CA VAL A 162 14.17 21.29 5.42
C VAL A 162 14.29 22.47 4.47
N SER A 163 15.47 23.12 4.41
CA SER A 163 15.66 24.32 3.56
C SER A 163 15.53 24.01 2.07
N LEU A 164 16.00 22.86 1.60
CA LEU A 164 15.87 22.45 0.21
C LEU A 164 14.44 22.05 -0.11
N ASP A 165 13.79 21.36 0.80
CA ASP A 165 12.40 20.93 0.65
C ASP A 165 11.44 22.15 0.62
N LEU A 166 11.67 23.17 1.46
CA LEU A 166 10.93 24.44 1.42
C LEU A 166 11.10 25.16 0.08
N LYS A 167 12.33 25.31 -0.41
CA LYS A 167 12.60 25.91 -1.72
C LYS A 167 11.89 25.17 -2.85
N LYS A 168 11.89 23.83 -2.81
CA LYS A 168 11.17 23.00 -3.77
C LYS A 168 9.67 23.26 -3.72
N ILE A 169 9.08 23.34 -2.50
CA ILE A 169 7.65 23.59 -2.33
C ILE A 169 7.28 25.00 -2.85
N ASP A 170 8.06 26.02 -2.55
CA ASP A 170 7.84 27.39 -3.04
C ASP A 170 7.87 27.43 -4.57
N ASN A 171 8.84 26.77 -5.20
CA ASN A 171 8.90 26.70 -6.66
C ASN A 171 7.67 26.00 -7.24
N ILE A 172 7.26 24.88 -6.66
CA ILE A 172 6.06 24.14 -7.10
C ILE A 172 4.80 25.00 -6.90
N GLN A 173 4.64 25.68 -5.77
CA GLN A 173 3.49 26.55 -5.51
C GLN A 173 3.40 27.71 -6.51
N ASN A 174 4.51 28.35 -6.82
CA ASN A 174 4.59 29.43 -7.79
C ASN A 174 4.18 28.97 -9.19
N ASN A 175 4.70 27.83 -9.65
CA ASN A 175 4.35 27.27 -10.95
C ASN A 175 2.91 26.71 -10.98
N LEU A 176 2.40 26.22 -9.85
CA LEU A 176 1.04 25.68 -9.76
C LEU A 176 -0.03 26.76 -9.85
N ASN A 177 0.27 27.96 -9.35
CA ASN A 177 -0.60 29.15 -9.41
C ASN A 177 -2.06 28.86 -8.99
N GLY A 178 -2.25 28.14 -7.89
CA GLY A 178 -3.56 27.82 -7.33
C GLY A 178 -4.40 26.77 -8.08
N ARG A 179 -3.89 26.17 -9.16
CA ARG A 179 -4.62 25.17 -9.96
C ARG A 179 -4.90 23.86 -9.23
N ALA A 180 -4.13 23.53 -8.21
CA ALA A 180 -4.34 22.36 -7.36
C ALA A 180 -3.84 22.60 -5.93
N LYS A 181 -4.22 21.72 -4.99
CA LYS A 181 -3.72 21.68 -3.62
C LYS A 181 -2.50 20.79 -3.51
N LEU A 182 -1.57 21.14 -2.61
CA LEU A 182 -0.43 20.30 -2.29
C LEU A 182 -0.73 19.43 -1.07
N ARG A 183 -0.27 18.19 -1.13
CA ARG A 183 -0.18 17.27 0.00
C ARG A 183 1.28 16.88 0.19
N ILE A 184 1.84 17.27 1.32
CA ILE A 184 3.23 17.01 1.66
C ILE A 184 3.32 15.66 2.41
N ASP A 185 4.29 14.84 2.06
CA ASP A 185 4.53 13.53 2.69
C ASP A 185 6.02 13.36 3.00
N ALA A 186 6.38 13.55 4.27
CA ALA A 186 7.76 13.41 4.76
C ALA A 186 8.15 11.95 5.10
N ASN A 187 7.21 11.01 5.09
CA ASN A 187 7.46 9.60 5.44
C ASN A 187 8.26 9.39 6.74
N ARG A 188 7.99 10.20 7.76
CA ARG A 188 8.69 10.19 9.06
C ARG A 188 10.19 10.52 8.97
N ALA A 189 10.64 11.21 7.92
CA ALA A 189 12.05 11.49 7.71
C ALA A 189 12.57 12.65 8.59
N TYR A 190 11.68 13.57 8.99
CA TYR A 190 12.06 14.69 9.85
C TYR A 190 12.08 14.31 11.34
N THR A 191 13.04 14.86 12.05
CA THR A 191 13.00 14.92 13.52
C THR A 191 11.85 15.86 13.96
N LYS A 192 11.54 15.86 15.27
CA LYS A 192 10.54 16.77 15.83
C LYS A 192 10.90 18.26 15.57
N VAL A 193 12.19 18.60 15.68
CA VAL A 193 12.66 19.98 15.45
C VAL A 193 12.48 20.35 13.99
N GLU A 194 13.00 19.56 13.08
CA GLU A 194 12.87 19.78 11.63
C GLU A 194 11.41 19.83 11.15
N GLY A 195 10.54 18.98 11.73
CA GLY A 195 9.10 18.99 11.39
C GLY A 195 8.34 20.20 11.94
N CYS A 196 8.87 20.90 12.94
CA CYS A 196 8.32 22.19 13.41
C CYS A 196 8.91 23.39 12.65
N GLU A 197 10.08 23.25 12.06
CA GLU A 197 10.73 24.24 11.21
C GLU A 197 10.11 24.25 9.81
N PHE A 198 9.78 23.07 9.30
CA PHE A 198 9.09 22.87 8.00
C PHE A 198 7.64 23.31 8.04
#